data_20b36f8b7d610e5c21593184714a3b56
#
_entry.id   20b36f8b7d610e5c21593184714a3b56
#
_cell.length_a   1.000
_cell.length_b   1.000
_cell.length_c   1.000
_cell.angle_alpha   90.00
_cell.angle_beta   90.00
_cell.angle_gamma   90.00
#
_symmetry.space_group_name_H-M   'P 1'
#
loop_
_entity.id
_entity.type
_entity.pdbx_description
1 polymer ?
#
loop_
_entity_poly.entity_id
_entity_poly.type
_entity_poly.pdbx_seq_one_letter_code
_entity_poly.pdbx_strand_id
1 'polypeptide(L)'
;MIRLSGDAERQVADFLRHYARLGRPEAGRNLIAAIDRAVVRIERGPGAGSPAPRPYPDLARPGRAWTKAGRYWIAYSTTQPPVIVGVFYEAADIPGRA
;
A
#
# COMPACT_ATOMS: atom_id res chain seq x y z
N MET A 1 -9.11 -13.63 -4.04
CA MET A 1 -8.77 -12.78 -2.87
C MET A 1 -7.34 -12.29 -2.98
N ILE A 2 -7.14 -11.01 -2.69
CA ILE A 2 -5.80 -10.39 -2.74
C ILE A 2 -5.09 -10.61 -1.41
N ARG A 3 -3.85 -11.08 -1.49
CA ARG A 3 -3.00 -11.29 -0.31
C ARG A 3 -2.00 -10.15 -0.18
N LEU A 4 -1.46 -9.98 1.03
CA LEU A 4 -0.29 -9.15 1.27
C LEU A 4 0.95 -10.03 1.26
N SER A 5 2.04 -9.55 0.66
CA SER A 5 3.34 -10.20 0.77
C SER A 5 3.85 -10.14 2.21
N GLY A 6 4.85 -10.94 2.54
CA GLY A 6 5.48 -10.89 3.86
C GLY A 6 6.00 -9.50 4.21
N ASP A 7 6.59 -8.80 3.24
CA ASP A 7 7.07 -7.43 3.45
C ASP A 7 5.90 -6.47 3.74
N ALA A 8 4.81 -6.57 2.99
CA ALA A 8 3.64 -5.73 3.22
C ALA A 8 3.01 -6.01 4.58
N GLU A 9 2.92 -7.27 4.98
CA GLU A 9 2.42 -7.63 6.31
C GLU A 9 3.26 -7.02 7.42
N ARG A 10 4.59 -7.05 7.29
CA ARG A 10 5.49 -6.43 8.26
C ARG A 10 5.30 -4.93 8.33
N GLN A 11 5.15 -4.27 7.18
CA GLN A 11 4.90 -2.83 7.14
C GLN A 11 3.60 -2.45 7.86
N VAL A 12 2.53 -3.20 7.61
CA VAL A 12 1.25 -2.97 8.28
C VAL A 12 1.39 -3.18 9.79
N ALA A 13 2.03 -4.25 10.20
CA ALA A 13 2.25 -4.53 11.62
C ALA A 13 3.06 -3.41 12.30
N ASP A 14 4.09 -2.90 11.62
CA ASP A 14 4.91 -1.80 12.15
C ASP A 14 4.09 -0.52 12.32
N PHE A 15 3.24 -0.18 11.35
CA PHE A 15 2.34 0.96 11.48
C PHE A 15 1.40 0.80 12.67
N LEU A 16 0.78 -0.37 12.82
CA LEU A 16 -0.16 -0.61 13.90
C LEU A 16 0.51 -0.52 15.27
N ARG A 17 1.71 -1.05 15.41
CA ARG A 17 2.49 -0.93 16.65
C ARG A 17 2.82 0.53 16.94
N HIS A 18 3.22 1.28 15.92
CA HIS A 18 3.54 2.70 16.06
C HIS A 18 2.30 3.49 16.54
N TYR A 19 1.15 3.26 15.92
CA TYR A 19 -0.08 3.95 16.31
C TYR A 19 -0.52 3.56 17.72
N ALA A 20 -0.34 2.31 18.11
CA ALA A 20 -0.65 1.86 19.47
C ALA A 20 0.22 2.58 20.50
N ARG A 21 1.53 2.71 20.22
CA ARG A 21 2.44 3.44 21.11
C ARG A 21 2.06 4.91 21.26
N LEU A 22 1.53 5.51 20.20
CA LEU A 22 1.09 6.91 20.22
C LEU A 22 -0.31 7.09 20.82
N GLY A 23 -0.99 6.01 21.18
CA GLY A 23 -2.36 6.08 21.67
C GLY A 23 -3.34 6.57 20.60
N ARG A 24 -3.14 6.19 19.34
CA ARG A 24 -3.95 6.64 18.22
C ARG A 24 -4.68 5.48 17.54
N PRO A 25 -5.70 4.91 18.18
CA PRO A 25 -6.43 3.78 17.60
C PRO A 25 -7.16 4.13 16.31
N GLU A 26 -7.59 5.39 16.14
CA GLU A 26 -8.26 5.82 14.92
C GLU A 26 -7.32 5.77 13.72
N ALA A 27 -6.03 6.04 13.90
CA ALA A 27 -5.06 5.94 12.82
C ALA A 27 -4.90 4.50 12.35
N GLY A 28 -4.92 3.54 13.27
CA GLY A 28 -4.91 2.12 12.91
C GLY A 28 -6.14 1.71 12.12
N ARG A 29 -7.32 2.14 12.56
CA ARG A 29 -8.56 1.86 11.84
C ARG A 29 -8.54 2.49 10.44
N ASN A 30 -8.00 3.71 10.31
CA ASN A 30 -7.90 4.38 9.01
C ASN A 30 -6.95 3.64 8.07
N LEU A 31 -5.87 3.08 8.57
CA LEU A 31 -4.96 2.26 7.77
C LEU A 31 -5.67 1.02 7.24
N ILE A 32 -6.38 0.29 8.10
CA ILE A 32 -7.09 -0.92 7.69
C ILE A 32 -8.17 -0.57 6.66
N ALA A 33 -8.92 0.51 6.87
CA ALA A 33 -9.93 0.96 5.91
C ALA A 33 -9.31 1.32 4.56
N ALA A 34 -8.12 1.93 4.57
CA ALA A 34 -7.41 2.27 3.33
C ALA A 34 -7.01 1.01 2.57
N ILE A 35 -6.49 -0.01 3.27
CA ILE A 35 -6.13 -1.28 2.66
C ILE A 35 -7.37 -1.95 2.07
N ASP A 36 -8.48 -1.97 2.78
CA ASP A 36 -9.73 -2.56 2.28
C ASP A 36 -10.20 -1.86 1.01
N ARG A 37 -10.13 -0.53 0.95
CA ARG A 37 -10.49 0.22 -0.27
C ARG A 37 -9.55 -0.11 -1.42
N ALA A 38 -8.26 -0.24 -1.14
CA ALA A 38 -7.29 -0.61 -2.16
C ALA A 38 -7.57 -2.00 -2.72
N VAL A 39 -7.86 -2.97 -1.86
CA VAL A 39 -8.20 -4.33 -2.28
C VAL A 39 -9.39 -4.32 -3.25
N VAL A 40 -10.46 -3.61 -2.90
CA VAL A 40 -11.64 -3.52 -3.77
C VAL A 40 -11.27 -2.90 -5.12
N ARG A 41 -10.47 -1.84 -5.10
CA ARG A 41 -10.07 -1.13 -6.34
C ARG A 41 -9.21 -2.02 -7.22
N ILE A 42 -8.26 -2.75 -6.63
CA ILE A 42 -7.38 -3.66 -7.35
C ILE A 42 -8.17 -4.82 -7.93
N GLU A 43 -9.11 -5.39 -7.18
CA GLU A 43 -9.93 -6.49 -7.68
C GLU A 43 -10.81 -6.09 -8.85
N ARG A 44 -11.30 -4.85 -8.86
CA ARG A 44 -12.13 -4.33 -9.96
C ARG A 44 -11.35 -4.05 -11.22
N GLY A 45 -10.11 -3.59 -11.10
CA GLY A 45 -9.29 -3.22 -12.24
C GLY A 45 -7.81 -3.20 -11.93
N PRO A 46 -7.14 -4.37 -11.94
CA PRO A 46 -5.71 -4.41 -11.63
C PRO A 46 -4.85 -3.55 -12.55
N GLY A 47 -5.28 -3.39 -13.80
CA GLY A 47 -4.56 -2.59 -14.79
C GLY A 47 -4.80 -1.09 -14.68
N ALA A 48 -5.70 -0.65 -13.79
CA ALA A 48 -6.04 0.78 -13.66
C ALA A 48 -5.11 1.54 -12.72
N GLY A 49 -4.18 0.85 -12.04
CA GLY A 49 -3.24 1.50 -11.14
C GLY A 49 -2.23 2.36 -11.87
N SER A 50 -1.60 3.27 -11.12
CA SER A 50 -0.52 4.12 -11.64
C SER A 50 0.77 3.32 -11.71
N PRO A 51 1.67 3.61 -12.68
CA PRO A 51 2.96 2.91 -12.76
C PRO A 51 3.89 3.23 -11.60
N ALA A 52 3.72 4.39 -10.95
CA ALA A 52 4.52 4.82 -9.81
C ALA A 52 3.72 5.84 -9.01
N PRO A 53 4.08 6.08 -7.74
CA PRO A 53 3.50 7.20 -6.99
C PRO A 53 3.83 8.50 -7.72
N ARG A 54 2.89 9.45 -7.77
CA ARG A 54 3.08 10.70 -8.51
C ARG A 54 4.37 11.44 -8.15
N PRO A 55 4.73 11.58 -6.85
CA PRO A 55 5.97 12.29 -6.52
C PRO A 55 7.24 11.56 -6.92
N TYR A 56 7.15 10.27 -7.29
CA TYR A 56 8.32 9.42 -7.48
C TYR A 56 8.19 8.58 -8.76
N PRO A 57 8.16 9.23 -9.93
CA PRO A 57 7.99 8.48 -11.19
C PRO A 57 9.10 7.45 -11.47
N ASP A 58 10.26 7.63 -10.86
CA ASP A 58 11.38 6.71 -11.03
C ASP A 58 11.18 5.36 -10.34
N LEU A 59 10.15 5.22 -9.52
CA LEU A 59 9.82 3.93 -8.89
C LEU A 59 9.07 2.98 -9.83
N ALA A 60 8.74 3.42 -11.04
CA ALA A 60 8.07 2.56 -12.02
C ALA A 60 8.94 1.35 -12.36
N ARG A 61 8.32 0.17 -12.39
CA ARG A 61 8.98 -1.05 -12.82
C ARG A 61 7.96 -2.02 -13.41
N PRO A 62 8.40 -2.93 -14.32
CA PRO A 62 7.48 -3.90 -14.91
C PRO A 62 6.79 -4.77 -13.86
N GLY A 63 5.53 -5.08 -14.08
CA GLY A 63 4.78 -5.97 -13.20
C GLY A 63 4.35 -5.35 -11.88
N ARG A 64 4.51 -4.05 -11.70
CA ARG A 64 4.12 -3.34 -10.48
C ARG A 64 3.24 -2.15 -10.80
N ALA A 65 2.20 -1.97 -10.01
CA ALA A 65 1.32 -0.81 -10.09
C ALA A 65 1.10 -0.24 -8.69
N TRP A 66 0.58 0.98 -8.63
CA TRP A 66 0.38 1.70 -7.40
C TRP A 66 -1.02 2.28 -7.35
N THR A 67 -1.63 2.29 -6.18
CA THR A 67 -2.89 2.99 -5.96
C THR A 67 -2.82 3.75 -4.64
N LYS A 68 -3.44 4.92 -4.61
CA LYS A 68 -3.51 5.69 -3.38
C LYS A 68 -4.85 5.48 -2.72
N ALA A 69 -4.83 5.18 -1.42
CA ALA A 69 -6.02 5.03 -0.60
C ALA A 69 -5.79 5.77 0.72
N GLY A 70 -6.65 6.74 1.03
CA GLY A 70 -6.45 7.60 2.19
C GLY A 70 -5.09 8.28 2.13
N ARG A 71 -4.29 8.11 3.18
CA ARG A 71 -2.95 8.70 3.28
C ARG A 71 -1.84 7.73 2.93
N TYR A 72 -2.17 6.64 2.22
CA TYR A 72 -1.20 5.60 1.92
C TYR A 72 -1.08 5.36 0.42
N TRP A 73 0.15 5.16 -0.03
CA TRP A 73 0.44 4.61 -1.34
C TRP A 73 0.60 3.10 -1.19
N ILE A 74 -0.11 2.35 -2.00
CA ILE A 74 -0.12 0.90 -1.94
C ILE A 74 0.41 0.36 -3.25
N ALA A 75 1.53 -0.38 -3.16
CA ALA A 75 2.15 -1.03 -4.30
C ALA A 75 1.63 -2.45 -4.41
N TYR A 76 1.33 -2.89 -5.63
CA TYR A 76 0.89 -4.26 -5.85
C TYR A 76 1.49 -4.82 -7.13
N SER A 77 1.63 -6.15 -7.17
CA SER A 77 2.03 -6.86 -8.36
C SER A 77 0.83 -7.05 -9.27
N THR A 78 1.04 -6.96 -10.59
CA THR A 78 -0.02 -7.16 -11.58
C THR A 78 -0.13 -8.62 -12.00
N THR A 79 0.30 -9.53 -11.15
CA THR A 79 0.17 -10.98 -11.35
C THR A 79 -1.28 -11.44 -11.17
N GLN A 80 -1.54 -12.70 -11.46
CA GLN A 80 -2.86 -13.31 -11.30
C GLN A 80 -2.78 -14.42 -10.23
N PRO A 81 -3.35 -14.20 -9.03
CA PRO A 81 -4.00 -12.97 -8.57
C PRO A 81 -2.98 -11.88 -8.19
N PRO A 82 -3.40 -10.61 -8.15
CA PRO A 82 -2.54 -9.54 -7.67
C PRO A 82 -2.16 -9.73 -6.20
N VAL A 83 -0.99 -9.21 -5.82
CA VAL A 83 -0.50 -9.26 -4.43
C VAL A 83 -0.08 -7.87 -4.01
N ILE A 84 -0.52 -7.41 -2.84
CA ILE A 84 -0.04 -6.16 -2.28
C ILE A 84 1.38 -6.40 -1.76
N VAL A 85 2.35 -5.66 -2.28
CA VAL A 85 3.77 -5.84 -1.98
C VAL A 85 4.36 -4.72 -1.13
N GLY A 86 3.65 -3.62 -0.96
CA GLY A 86 4.13 -2.52 -0.12
C GLY A 86 3.02 -1.59 0.29
N VAL A 87 3.16 -1.01 1.50
CA VAL A 87 2.23 -0.02 2.05
C VAL A 87 3.08 1.10 2.63
N PHE A 88 2.93 2.32 2.10
CA PHE A 88 3.79 3.45 2.45
C PHE A 88 2.94 4.66 2.80
N TYR A 89 3.29 5.34 3.89
CA TYR A 89 2.65 6.59 4.25
C TYR A 89 3.03 7.68 3.24
N GLU A 90 2.07 8.52 2.84
CA GLU A 90 2.27 9.49 1.76
C GLU A 90 3.39 10.49 2.04
N ALA A 91 3.64 10.82 3.31
CA ALA A 91 4.67 11.79 3.71
C ALA A 91 6.02 11.13 3.98
N ALA A 92 6.15 9.80 3.82
CA ALA A 92 7.40 9.11 4.06
C ALA A 92 8.32 9.24 2.84
N ASP A 93 9.61 8.97 3.06
CA ASP A 93 10.59 8.84 1.98
C ASP A 93 10.40 7.47 1.33
N ILE A 94 9.45 7.38 0.40
CA ILE A 94 9.11 6.12 -0.26
C ILE A 94 10.30 5.53 -1.02
N PRO A 95 11.10 6.30 -1.78
CA PRO A 95 12.26 5.73 -2.47
C PRO A 95 13.27 5.06 -1.54
N GLY A 96 13.47 5.61 -0.35
CA GLY A 96 14.39 5.02 0.63
C GLY A 96 13.83 3.75 1.28
N ARG A 97 12.54 3.46 1.15
CA ARG A 97 11.87 2.32 1.77
C ARG A 97 11.43 1.27 0.76
N ALA A 98 11.30 1.67 -0.48
CA ALA A 98 10.93 0.77 -1.55
C ALA A 98 12.16 0.03 -2.10
#